data_77f67a382a5d339021e14acdbe5b144c
#
_entry.id   77f67a382a5d339021e14acdbe5b144c
#
_cell.length_a   1.000
_cell.length_b   1.000
_cell.length_c   1.000
_cell.angle_alpha   90.00
_cell.angle_beta   90.00
_cell.angle_gamma   90.00
#
_symmetry.space_group_name_H-M   'P 1'
#
loop_
_entity.id
_entity.type
_entity.pdbx_description
1 polymer ?
#
loop_
_entity_poly.entity_id
_entity_poly.type
_entity_poly.pdbx_seq_one_letter_code
_entity_poly.pdbx_strand_id
1 'polypeptide(L)'
;YDAQGLEDLERQDLVDTLTDRAMSIYDKKEAQYGGEIMRELERVILLKTVDRYWMDHIDNMDELRRGIHLRAYGQKDPVVMYRVEGFDMFDQMINAIREDTSRLMLTVQIRTQEEPKREQIAKPTSTSSDGTDKARTVRKTASQKVGRNDPCPCGSGKKYKKCCGRGDAGEQSAD
;
A
#
# COMPACT_ATOMS: atom_id res chain seq x y z
N TYR A 1 2.71 35.04 7.73
CA TYR A 1 2.96 35.96 8.85
C TYR A 1 4.15 36.85 8.47
N ASP A 2 3.98 38.15 8.49
CA ASP A 2 5.11 39.07 8.38
C ASP A 2 5.89 39.10 9.70
N ALA A 3 7.22 39.15 9.61
CA ALA A 3 8.09 39.10 10.79
C ALA A 3 7.72 40.20 11.84
N GLN A 4 7.27 41.34 11.37
CA GLN A 4 6.80 42.44 12.22
C GLN A 4 5.49 42.14 12.95
N GLY A 5 4.60 41.34 12.40
CA GLY A 5 3.35 40.97 13.06
C GLY A 5 3.49 39.85 14.11
N LEU A 6 4.67 39.21 14.18
CA LEU A 6 4.99 38.17 15.17
C LEU A 6 5.67 38.75 16.43
N GLU A 7 6.34 39.89 16.30
CA GLU A 7 7.07 40.53 17.41
C GLU A 7 6.15 41.10 18.50
N ASP A 8 4.90 41.45 18.15
CA ASP A 8 3.90 42.02 19.06
C ASP A 8 2.96 40.98 19.70
N LEU A 9 3.05 39.66 19.31
CA LEU A 9 2.19 38.62 19.84
C LEU A 9 2.83 37.92 21.05
N GLU A 10 2.06 37.83 22.12
CA GLU A 10 2.44 36.95 23.22
C GLU A 10 2.46 35.49 22.77
N ARG A 11 3.35 34.70 23.37
CA ARG A 11 3.50 33.28 23.02
C ARG A 11 2.16 32.53 23.05
N GLN A 12 1.29 32.83 23.99
CA GLN A 12 0.00 32.18 24.16
C GLN A 12 -0.94 32.51 23.00
N ASP A 13 -1.01 33.78 22.60
CA ASP A 13 -1.84 34.22 21.48
C ASP A 13 -1.42 33.55 20.15
N LEU A 14 -0.11 33.37 19.99
CA LEU A 14 0.42 32.66 18.83
C LEU A 14 0.00 31.17 18.83
N VAL A 15 0.09 30.49 19.98
CA VAL A 15 -0.34 29.09 20.13
C VAL A 15 -1.83 28.97 19.84
N ASP A 16 -2.66 29.85 20.39
CA ASP A 16 -4.11 29.82 20.21
C ASP A 16 -4.47 30.07 18.74
N THR A 17 -3.84 31.05 18.10
CA THR A 17 -4.05 31.34 16.67
C THR A 17 -3.65 30.15 15.76
N LEU A 18 -2.53 29.49 16.06
CA LEU A 18 -2.09 28.32 15.30
C LEU A 18 -2.99 27.11 15.51
N THR A 19 -3.48 26.94 16.74
CA THR A 19 -4.43 25.89 17.09
C THR A 19 -5.76 26.06 16.35
N ASP A 20 -6.32 27.27 16.37
CA ASP A 20 -7.56 27.60 15.64
C ASP A 20 -7.41 27.39 14.14
N ARG A 21 -6.25 27.75 13.59
CA ARG A 21 -5.95 27.50 12.18
C ARG A 21 -5.86 26.01 11.86
N ALA A 22 -5.22 25.23 12.71
CA ALA A 22 -5.12 23.77 12.56
C ALA A 22 -6.51 23.12 12.62
N MET A 23 -7.35 23.53 13.58
CA MET A 23 -8.73 23.06 13.69
C MET A 23 -9.56 23.43 12.45
N SER A 24 -9.44 24.65 11.96
CA SER A 24 -10.11 25.08 10.72
C SER A 24 -9.70 24.24 9.49
N ILE A 25 -8.44 23.84 9.39
CA ILE A 25 -7.98 22.93 8.32
C ILE A 25 -8.59 21.53 8.47
N TYR A 26 -8.64 21.04 9.70
CA TYR A 26 -9.24 19.76 10.02
C TYR A 26 -10.73 19.74 9.67
N ASP A 27 -11.50 20.73 10.10
CA ASP A 27 -12.94 20.85 9.83
C ASP A 27 -13.23 20.93 8.32
N LYS A 28 -12.40 21.66 7.56
CA LYS A 28 -12.50 21.70 6.10
C LYS A 28 -12.28 20.35 5.46
N LYS A 29 -11.32 19.54 5.97
CA LYS A 29 -11.10 18.18 5.49
C LYS A 29 -12.26 17.28 5.82
N GLU A 30 -12.81 17.36 7.04
CA GLU A 30 -13.97 16.57 7.43
C GLU A 30 -15.20 16.91 6.59
N ALA A 31 -15.42 18.18 6.30
CA ALA A 31 -16.49 18.61 5.38
C ALA A 31 -16.27 18.12 3.94
N GLN A 32 -15.02 18.01 3.49
CA GLN A 32 -14.68 17.56 2.14
C GLN A 32 -14.80 16.06 1.95
N TYR A 33 -14.34 15.25 2.90
CA TYR A 33 -14.27 13.80 2.77
C TYR A 33 -15.46 13.06 3.41
N GLY A 34 -16.15 13.72 4.33
CA GLY A 34 -17.20 13.13 5.17
C GLY A 34 -16.65 12.49 6.43
N GLY A 35 -17.47 12.48 7.49
CA GLY A 35 -17.04 12.03 8.82
C GLY A 35 -16.59 10.57 8.87
N GLU A 36 -17.23 9.67 8.12
CA GLU A 36 -16.86 8.24 8.12
C GLU A 36 -15.44 8.01 7.57
N ILE A 37 -15.14 8.60 6.41
CA ILE A 37 -13.82 8.50 5.80
C ILE A 37 -12.77 9.18 6.68
N MET A 38 -13.14 10.29 7.33
CA MET A 38 -12.24 11.01 8.22
C MET A 38 -11.87 10.17 9.46
N ARG A 39 -12.84 9.47 10.09
CA ARG A 39 -12.57 8.56 11.22
C ARG A 39 -11.67 7.39 10.82
N GLU A 40 -11.86 6.85 9.62
CA GLU A 40 -10.99 5.80 9.10
C GLU A 40 -9.55 6.31 8.85
N LEU A 41 -9.41 7.50 8.29
CA LEU A 41 -8.12 8.15 8.09
C LEU A 41 -7.38 8.36 9.41
N GLU A 42 -8.06 8.88 10.43
CA GLU A 42 -7.51 9.06 11.79
C GLU A 42 -6.99 7.75 12.35
N ARG A 43 -7.81 6.70 12.25
CA ARG A 43 -7.45 5.37 12.74
C ARG A 43 -6.21 4.84 12.06
N VAL A 44 -6.16 4.91 10.72
CA VAL A 44 -5.02 4.42 9.93
C VAL A 44 -3.74 5.21 10.23
N ILE A 45 -3.83 6.54 10.28
CA ILE A 45 -2.67 7.39 10.60
C ILE A 45 -2.15 7.08 12.00
N LEU A 46 -3.03 7.06 13.00
CA LEU A 46 -2.63 6.80 14.38
C LEU A 46 -1.96 5.43 14.53
N LEU A 47 -2.61 4.37 14.04
CA LEU A 47 -2.07 3.01 14.16
C LEU A 47 -0.71 2.89 13.45
N LYS A 48 -0.59 3.41 12.24
CA LYS A 48 0.68 3.36 11.49
C LYS A 48 1.80 4.14 12.17
N THR A 49 1.46 5.27 12.78
CA THR A 49 2.44 6.10 13.51
C THR A 49 2.88 5.40 14.79
N VAL A 50 1.93 4.87 15.56
CA VAL A 50 2.23 4.11 16.79
C VAL A 50 3.09 2.90 16.48
N ASP A 51 2.72 2.08 15.48
CA ASP A 51 3.48 0.89 15.09
C ASP A 51 4.95 1.22 14.80
N ARG A 52 5.20 2.26 14.01
CA ARG A 52 6.56 2.66 13.66
C ARG A 52 7.38 3.05 14.88
N TYR A 53 6.87 3.98 15.69
CA TYR A 53 7.59 4.46 16.86
C TYR A 53 7.74 3.41 17.95
N TRP A 54 6.75 2.51 18.07
CA TRP A 54 6.82 1.41 19.00
C TRP A 54 7.92 0.40 18.65
N MET A 55 8.06 0.05 17.38
CA MET A 55 9.13 -0.84 16.92
C MET A 55 10.50 -0.21 17.16
N ASP A 56 10.66 1.06 16.77
CA ASP A 56 11.91 1.81 17.02
C ASP A 56 12.23 1.89 18.52
N HIS A 57 11.20 2.06 19.37
CA HIS A 57 11.39 2.11 20.83
C HIS A 57 11.84 0.77 21.40
N ILE A 58 11.28 -0.36 20.95
CA ILE A 58 11.72 -1.70 21.38
C ILE A 58 13.20 -1.91 21.05
N ASP A 59 13.60 -1.58 19.83
CA ASP A 59 15.00 -1.72 19.40
C ASP A 59 15.93 -0.82 20.23
N ASN A 60 15.56 0.41 20.48
CA ASN A 60 16.30 1.35 21.32
C ASN A 60 16.41 0.87 22.77
N MET A 61 15.34 0.30 23.34
CA MET A 61 15.36 -0.28 24.70
C MET A 61 16.28 -1.51 24.78
N ASP A 62 16.35 -2.32 23.73
CA ASP A 62 17.28 -3.43 23.66
C ASP A 62 18.74 -2.95 23.56
N GLU A 63 19.03 -1.88 22.83
CA GLU A 63 20.35 -1.25 22.80
C GLU A 63 20.72 -0.68 24.16
N LEU A 64 19.81 0.04 24.81
CA LEU A 64 19.99 0.56 26.16
C LEU A 64 20.34 -0.57 27.13
N ARG A 65 19.61 -1.68 27.09
CA ARG A 65 19.85 -2.86 27.95
C ARG A 65 21.23 -3.45 27.73
N ARG A 66 21.70 -3.54 26.50
CA ARG A 66 23.05 -4.04 26.18
C ARG A 66 24.15 -3.10 26.64
N GLY A 67 23.93 -1.79 26.55
CA GLY A 67 24.91 -0.75 26.87
C GLY A 67 24.93 -0.32 28.36
N ILE A 68 23.89 -0.63 29.13
CA ILE A 68 23.70 -0.06 30.47
C ILE A 68 24.82 -0.44 31.46
N HIS A 69 25.43 -1.62 31.28
CA HIS A 69 26.53 -2.07 32.14
C HIS A 69 27.76 -1.17 32.06
N LEU A 70 27.97 -0.46 30.95
CA LEU A 70 29.07 0.50 30.79
C LEU A 70 28.89 1.72 31.71
N ARG A 71 27.66 2.02 32.13
CA ARG A 71 27.33 3.11 33.08
C ARG A 71 27.84 2.81 34.50
N ALA A 72 28.05 1.52 34.83
CA ALA A 72 28.59 1.13 36.12
C ALA A 72 29.99 1.68 36.39
N TYR A 73 30.80 1.95 35.37
CA TYR A 73 32.11 2.60 35.53
C TYR A 73 32.01 4.03 36.08
N GLY A 74 30.84 4.69 35.97
CA GLY A 74 30.58 6.03 36.48
C GLY A 74 29.99 6.02 37.92
N GLN A 75 30.11 4.94 38.69
CA GLN A 75 29.55 4.78 40.04
C GLN A 75 28.00 4.98 40.14
N LYS A 76 27.30 4.82 39.03
CA LYS A 76 25.85 4.87 38.98
C LYS A 76 25.28 3.46 38.94
N ASP A 77 24.19 3.24 39.67
CA ASP A 77 23.48 1.96 39.61
C ASP A 77 22.88 1.75 38.22
N PRO A 78 23.27 0.69 37.50
CA PRO A 78 22.79 0.42 36.15
C PRO A 78 21.26 0.25 36.09
N VAL A 79 20.64 -0.31 37.13
CA VAL A 79 19.18 -0.51 37.18
C VAL A 79 18.44 0.82 37.27
N VAL A 80 18.96 1.72 38.11
CA VAL A 80 18.37 3.07 38.22
C VAL A 80 18.52 3.83 36.90
N MET A 81 19.70 3.76 36.30
CA MET A 81 19.96 4.42 35.00
C MET A 81 19.07 3.84 33.88
N TYR A 82 18.91 2.53 33.82
CA TYR A 82 17.99 1.89 32.86
C TYR A 82 16.55 2.41 32.99
N ARG A 83 16.08 2.55 34.23
CA ARG A 83 14.72 3.07 34.46
C ARG A 83 14.57 4.53 34.06
N VAL A 84 15.52 5.37 34.38
CA VAL A 84 15.49 6.81 34.07
C VAL A 84 15.59 7.01 32.56
N GLU A 85 16.63 6.45 31.93
CA GLU A 85 16.83 6.59 30.48
C GLU A 85 15.68 5.96 29.67
N GLY A 86 15.16 4.80 30.11
CA GLY A 86 14.01 4.15 29.48
C GLY A 86 12.72 4.96 29.59
N PHE A 87 12.50 5.64 30.71
CA PHE A 87 11.35 6.54 30.88
C PHE A 87 11.47 7.75 29.95
N ASP A 88 12.66 8.36 29.87
CA ASP A 88 12.90 9.50 28.99
C ASP A 88 12.70 9.12 27.52
N MET A 89 13.16 7.94 27.12
CA MET A 89 12.95 7.42 25.76
C MET A 89 11.47 7.15 25.45
N PHE A 90 10.74 6.64 26.43
CA PHE A 90 9.29 6.41 26.30
C PHE A 90 8.54 7.74 26.14
N ASP A 91 8.86 8.73 26.96
CA ASP A 91 8.24 10.07 26.87
C ASP A 91 8.53 10.74 25.51
N GLN A 92 9.76 10.63 25.04
CA GLN A 92 10.13 11.11 23.70
C GLN A 92 9.32 10.40 22.61
N MET A 93 9.14 9.08 22.69
CA MET A 93 8.30 8.31 21.75
C MET A 93 6.86 8.82 21.75
N ILE A 94 6.24 9.00 22.92
CA ILE A 94 4.86 9.51 23.02
C ILE A 94 4.73 10.89 22.40
N ASN A 95 5.70 11.77 22.66
CA ASN A 95 5.68 13.12 22.08
C ASN A 95 5.86 13.09 20.56
N ALA A 96 6.74 12.23 20.03
CA ALA A 96 6.92 12.05 18.59
C ALA A 96 5.65 11.46 17.91
N ILE A 97 4.95 10.53 18.56
CA ILE A 97 3.66 10.00 18.06
C ILE A 97 2.63 11.13 17.96
N ARG A 98 2.51 11.97 18.98
CA ARG A 98 1.55 13.10 18.99
C ARG A 98 1.86 14.09 17.86
N GLU A 99 3.13 14.47 17.73
CA GLU A 99 3.58 15.41 16.72
C GLU A 99 3.34 14.88 15.30
N ASP A 100 3.80 13.66 15.01
CA ASP A 100 3.65 13.08 13.68
C ASP A 100 2.20 12.78 13.31
N THR A 101 1.38 12.33 14.27
CA THR A 101 -0.05 12.11 14.03
C THR A 101 -0.73 13.43 13.67
N SER A 102 -0.49 14.50 14.43
CA SER A 102 -1.06 15.81 14.16
C SER A 102 -0.60 16.37 12.82
N ARG A 103 0.69 16.26 12.51
CA ARG A 103 1.27 16.69 11.24
C ARG A 103 0.66 15.93 10.06
N LEU A 104 0.57 14.61 10.14
CA LEU A 104 0.01 13.79 9.08
C LEU A 104 -1.48 14.06 8.87
N MET A 105 -2.25 14.26 9.94
CA MET A 105 -3.66 14.62 9.84
C MET A 105 -3.88 15.93 9.07
N LEU A 106 -3.00 16.90 9.25
CA LEU A 106 -3.11 18.19 8.56
C LEU A 106 -2.57 18.14 7.11
N THR A 107 -1.58 17.29 6.82
CA THR A 107 -0.87 17.31 5.52
C THR A 107 -1.37 16.25 4.53
N VAL A 108 -1.81 15.07 4.99
CA VAL A 108 -2.24 13.97 4.12
C VAL A 108 -3.49 14.38 3.32
N GLN A 109 -3.47 14.09 2.03
CA GLN A 109 -4.62 14.22 1.14
C GLN A 109 -5.05 12.84 0.65
N ILE A 110 -6.34 12.54 0.73
CA ILE A 110 -6.89 11.31 0.20
C ILE A 110 -7.02 11.48 -1.32
N ARG A 111 -6.28 10.67 -2.08
CA ARG A 111 -6.50 10.55 -3.51
C ARG A 111 -7.53 9.46 -3.73
N THR A 112 -8.75 9.84 -4.09
CA THR A 112 -9.72 8.89 -4.64
C THR A 112 -9.15 8.46 -5.99
N GLN A 113 -8.66 7.24 -6.06
CA GLN A 113 -8.25 6.64 -7.32
C GLN A 113 -9.57 6.36 -8.06
N GLU A 114 -9.96 7.24 -8.98
CA GLU A 114 -10.95 6.88 -9.98
C GLU A 114 -10.40 5.64 -10.68
N GLU A 115 -11.12 4.53 -10.58
CA GLU A 115 -10.73 3.33 -11.33
C GLU A 115 -10.54 3.75 -12.79
N PRO A 116 -9.35 3.50 -13.39
CA PRO A 116 -9.14 3.86 -14.77
C PRO A 116 -10.18 3.11 -15.60
N LYS A 117 -11.21 3.81 -16.08
CA LYS A 117 -12.12 3.26 -17.09
C LYS A 117 -11.22 2.80 -18.24
N ARG A 118 -11.11 1.48 -18.40
CA ARG A 118 -10.46 0.90 -19.56
C ARG A 118 -11.25 1.35 -20.78
N GLU A 119 -10.83 2.43 -21.40
CA GLU A 119 -11.28 2.74 -22.75
C GLU A 119 -10.82 1.59 -23.65
N GLN A 120 -11.78 0.93 -24.28
CA GLN A 120 -11.47 -0.03 -25.33
C GLN A 120 -10.84 0.74 -26.51
N ILE A 121 -9.50 0.83 -26.50
CA ILE A 121 -8.71 1.51 -27.55
C ILE A 121 -8.78 0.75 -28.88
N ALA A 122 -9.26 -0.48 -28.90
CA ALA A 122 -9.44 -1.27 -30.12
C ALA A 122 -10.93 -1.53 -30.37
N LYS A 123 -11.56 -0.72 -31.18
CA LYS A 123 -12.75 -1.15 -31.90
C LYS A 123 -12.29 -2.22 -32.89
N PRO A 124 -12.94 -3.41 -32.96
CA PRO A 124 -12.62 -4.37 -33.98
C PRO A 124 -12.90 -3.71 -35.33
N THR A 125 -11.86 -3.33 -36.07
CA THR A 125 -11.98 -2.87 -37.42
C THR A 125 -12.45 -4.08 -38.21
N SER A 126 -13.70 -4.09 -38.64
CA SER A 126 -14.17 -5.04 -39.66
C SER A 126 -13.41 -4.71 -40.96
N THR A 127 -12.39 -5.47 -41.23
CA THR A 127 -11.77 -5.47 -42.57
C THR A 127 -12.73 -6.16 -43.50
N SER A 128 -13.51 -5.37 -44.22
CA SER A 128 -14.13 -5.81 -45.47
C SER A 128 -12.98 -5.99 -46.48
N SER A 129 -12.46 -7.20 -46.63
CA SER A 129 -11.59 -7.54 -47.74
C SER A 129 -12.47 -7.85 -48.96
N ASP A 130 -12.41 -6.95 -49.91
CA ASP A 130 -12.81 -7.18 -51.29
C ASP A 130 -12.08 -8.41 -51.86
N GLY A 131 -12.83 -9.17 -52.64
CA GLY A 131 -12.54 -10.51 -53.12
C GLY A 131 -11.17 -10.76 -53.68
N THR A 132 -10.52 -11.80 -53.16
CA THR A 132 -9.74 -12.80 -53.92
C THR A 132 -9.62 -14.05 -53.08
N ASP A 133 -9.98 -15.20 -53.68
CA ASP A 133 -9.88 -16.55 -53.15
C ASP A 133 -8.51 -16.87 -52.55
N LYS A 134 -8.41 -16.98 -51.21
CA LYS A 134 -7.39 -17.78 -50.53
C LYS A 134 -8.00 -18.45 -49.33
N ALA A 135 -7.78 -19.72 -49.24
CA ALA A 135 -8.30 -20.73 -48.30
C ALA A 135 -8.59 -20.16 -46.89
N ARG A 136 -9.86 -20.15 -46.55
CA ARG A 136 -10.40 -19.77 -45.25
C ARG A 136 -9.97 -20.81 -44.22
N THR A 137 -9.00 -20.49 -43.37
CA THR A 137 -8.68 -21.33 -42.19
C THR A 137 -9.89 -21.39 -41.31
N VAL A 138 -10.56 -22.51 -41.33
CA VAL A 138 -11.74 -22.76 -40.46
C VAL A 138 -11.25 -22.83 -39.04
N ARG A 139 -11.53 -21.78 -38.27
CA ARG A 139 -11.33 -21.78 -36.82
C ARG A 139 -12.31 -22.76 -36.21
N LYS A 140 -11.81 -23.93 -35.77
CA LYS A 140 -12.61 -24.92 -35.04
C LYS A 140 -13.17 -24.29 -33.80
N THR A 141 -14.48 -24.34 -33.61
CA THR A 141 -15.18 -23.89 -32.40
C THR A 141 -14.74 -24.71 -31.18
N ALA A 142 -14.86 -24.17 -29.97
CA ALA A 142 -14.39 -24.84 -28.74
C ALA A 142 -14.97 -26.22 -28.53
N SER A 143 -16.15 -26.50 -29.08
CA SER A 143 -16.83 -27.81 -29.07
C SER A 143 -16.17 -28.89 -29.99
N GLN A 144 -15.25 -28.48 -30.89
CA GLN A 144 -14.54 -29.40 -31.82
C GLN A 144 -13.09 -29.67 -31.38
N LYS A 145 -12.63 -29.11 -30.26
CA LYS A 145 -11.30 -29.39 -29.72
C LYS A 145 -11.37 -30.58 -28.77
N VAL A 146 -11.00 -31.75 -29.28
CA VAL A 146 -10.86 -32.95 -28.44
C VAL A 146 -9.59 -32.85 -27.63
N GLY A 147 -9.69 -32.94 -26.29
CA GLY A 147 -8.55 -32.93 -25.41
C GLY A 147 -7.65 -34.13 -25.59
N ARG A 148 -6.35 -33.98 -25.36
CA ARG A 148 -5.32 -35.02 -25.52
C ARG A 148 -5.64 -36.33 -24.78
N ASN A 149 -6.37 -36.24 -23.65
CA ASN A 149 -6.73 -37.38 -22.81
C ASN A 149 -8.18 -37.86 -23.00
N ASP A 150 -8.99 -37.18 -23.83
CA ASP A 150 -10.38 -37.53 -24.07
C ASP A 150 -10.52 -38.78 -24.93
N PRO A 151 -11.66 -39.47 -24.88
CA PRO A 151 -11.90 -40.63 -25.76
C PRO A 151 -11.86 -40.19 -27.22
N CYS A 152 -11.20 -40.98 -28.05
CA CYS A 152 -11.02 -40.62 -29.45
C CYS A 152 -12.37 -40.64 -30.21
N PRO A 153 -12.70 -39.58 -30.98
CA PRO A 153 -13.95 -39.50 -31.72
C PRO A 153 -14.11 -40.54 -32.82
N CYS A 154 -13.04 -41.31 -33.15
CA CYS A 154 -13.10 -42.41 -34.13
C CYS A 154 -13.80 -43.67 -33.61
N GLY A 155 -14.25 -43.68 -32.34
CA GLY A 155 -14.95 -44.83 -31.75
C GLY A 155 -14.06 -46.00 -31.30
N SER A 156 -12.72 -45.83 -31.32
CA SER A 156 -11.77 -46.92 -30.96
C SER A 156 -11.66 -47.20 -29.46
N GLY A 157 -12.32 -46.46 -28.60
CA GLY A 157 -12.26 -46.57 -27.13
C GLY A 157 -10.90 -46.18 -26.52
N LYS A 158 -9.93 -45.75 -27.31
CA LYS A 158 -8.61 -45.29 -26.86
C LYS A 158 -8.57 -43.80 -26.66
N LYS A 159 -7.69 -43.32 -25.77
CA LYS A 159 -7.47 -41.86 -25.57
C LYS A 159 -6.96 -41.23 -26.86
N TYR A 160 -7.38 -40.02 -27.20
CA TYR A 160 -7.05 -39.28 -28.42
C TYR A 160 -5.54 -39.30 -28.72
N LYS A 161 -4.68 -39.06 -27.72
CA LYS A 161 -3.19 -39.09 -27.85
C LYS A 161 -2.62 -40.47 -28.27
N LYS A 162 -3.35 -41.57 -28.06
CA LYS A 162 -2.92 -42.93 -28.39
C LYS A 162 -3.62 -43.47 -29.66
N CYS A 163 -4.40 -42.64 -30.32
CA CYS A 163 -5.15 -42.99 -31.53
C CYS A 163 -4.94 -41.91 -32.60
N CYS A 164 -5.94 -41.13 -32.97
CA CYS A 164 -5.86 -40.17 -34.06
C CYS A 164 -4.96 -38.95 -33.75
N GLY A 165 -4.71 -38.61 -32.47
CA GLY A 165 -3.79 -37.57 -32.05
C GLY A 165 -2.32 -37.99 -32.00
N ARG A 166 -1.94 -39.15 -32.54
CA ARG A 166 -0.54 -39.63 -32.51
C ARG A 166 0.35 -38.90 -33.52
N GLY A 167 -0.27 -38.28 -34.54
CA GLY A 167 0.44 -37.54 -35.59
C GLY A 167 0.73 -36.04 -35.28
N ASP A 168 0.02 -35.46 -34.30
CA ASP A 168 0.16 -34.02 -33.97
C ASP A 168 1.33 -33.70 -33.01
N ALA A 169 2.14 -34.70 -32.65
CA ALA A 169 3.26 -34.57 -31.70
C ALA A 169 4.61 -34.26 -32.39
N GLY A 170 4.65 -34.02 -33.70
CA GLY A 170 5.88 -33.97 -34.50
C GLY A 170 6.34 -32.56 -34.94
N GLU A 171 5.63 -31.46 -34.60
CA GLU A 171 5.94 -30.15 -35.19
C GLU A 171 6.01 -29.00 -34.17
N GLN A 172 6.59 -29.23 -33.01
CA GLN A 172 6.97 -28.14 -32.10
C GLN A 172 8.34 -28.40 -31.44
N SER A 173 9.38 -28.47 -32.27
CA SER A 173 10.76 -28.25 -31.78
C SER A 173 11.66 -27.93 -32.98
N ALA A 174 11.69 -26.66 -33.39
CA ALA A 174 12.82 -25.92 -34.00
C ALA A 174 12.36 -24.49 -34.29
N ASP A 175 12.85 -23.59 -33.51
CA ASP A 175 13.46 -22.30 -33.58
C ASP A 175 13.13 -21.48 -32.34
#